data_8ff550e8e9bdc8473515a319c3d7dcb0
#
_entry.id   8ff550e8e9bdc8473515a319c3d7dcb0
#
_cell.length_a   1.000
_cell.length_b   1.000
_cell.length_c   1.000
_cell.angle_alpha   90.00
_cell.angle_beta   90.00
_cell.angle_gamma   90.00
#
_symmetry.space_group_name_H-M   'P 1'
#
loop_
_entity.id
_entity.type
_entity.pdbx_description
1 polymer ?
#
loop_
_entity_poly.entity_id
_entity_poly.type
_entity_poly.pdbx_seq_one_letter_code
_entity_poly.pdbx_strand_id
1 'polypeptide(L)'
;MTFNEFNLKELLQKAIDEAGFKEPSPIQEQAIPFVLDGRDIVGQAHTGTGKTAAFGLPILNKMKGNNGVEAVVIVPTRELAMQVSDELYRFGRFLGINTATVYGGQAYARQIKLIENAGIIVATPGRFLDLLRGGKIDIKPEYVILDEADEMLDMGFLDDIKEIFTFLPEERQTLLFSATMPVAIKNLAKTILKDPEFITLTKKDVTNSKITQTFYVVDERERDDALIRLYDYKNPTKSIIFCRTKKEVDRLSTFMVSQGFMAKGLHGDMEQRQREECIRAFKTSKLEILIATDVAARGLDVNDVSHVFNYHLPFDSESYVHRIGRTGRAGKEGVAVSIVTPHEFRMLQKIEKNIGTKLEGKAIPNIDSVKLKKVAELKNQISEQEIQDYALALVEELKEEFDISTIAFKLASMISASTFVQGNNNIGKSESDIKRLVENASRYEGEGRGDRNSRGGRGGRYGSSRGGDSRGGNRGGRPSGDRNSRGGDRDRAPRGDRPSGDRAPRGDRPSGDRAPRGDRPSGDRAPRGDRPSGDRGSRPSGDRSRKRD
;
A
#
# COMPACT_ATOMS: atom_id res chain seq x y z
N MET A 1 1.24 30.24 12.60
CA MET A 1 0.88 30.81 11.30
C MET A 1 -0.52 30.34 10.92
N THR A 2 -1.35 31.18 10.31
CA THR A 2 -2.70 30.82 9.85
C THR A 2 -2.75 30.90 8.33
N PHE A 3 -3.75 30.25 7.69
CA PHE A 3 -3.88 30.32 6.22
C PHE A 3 -4.14 31.73 5.70
N ASN A 4 -4.68 32.64 6.52
CA ASN A 4 -4.90 34.04 6.14
C ASN A 4 -3.60 34.81 5.87
N GLU A 5 -2.48 34.40 6.49
CA GLU A 5 -1.18 35.03 6.31
C GLU A 5 -0.55 34.78 4.94
N PHE A 6 -1.05 33.79 4.16
CA PHE A 6 -0.57 33.52 2.81
C PHE A 6 -1.20 34.45 1.74
N ASN A 7 -2.12 35.32 2.07
CA ASN A 7 -2.79 36.23 1.15
C ASN A 7 -3.42 35.51 -0.07
N LEU A 8 -4.07 34.36 0.18
CA LEU A 8 -4.78 33.62 -0.86
C LEU A 8 -6.09 34.35 -1.25
N LYS A 9 -6.58 34.10 -2.48
CA LYS A 9 -7.88 34.60 -2.97
C LYS A 9 -8.99 34.23 -1.96
N GLU A 10 -9.93 35.15 -1.71
CA GLU A 10 -11.06 34.95 -0.77
C GLU A 10 -11.85 33.65 -1.04
N LEU A 11 -12.03 33.30 -2.33
CA LEU A 11 -12.71 32.07 -2.72
C LEU A 11 -11.92 30.80 -2.35
N LEU A 12 -10.60 30.87 -2.33
CA LEU A 12 -9.77 29.77 -1.81
C LEU A 12 -9.83 29.68 -0.28
N GLN A 13 -9.81 30.85 0.39
CA GLN A 13 -9.95 30.87 1.84
C GLN A 13 -11.28 30.23 2.28
N LYS A 14 -12.38 30.54 1.57
CA LYS A 14 -13.66 29.87 1.78
C LYS A 14 -13.58 28.34 1.61
N ALA A 15 -12.84 27.87 0.60
CA ALA A 15 -12.68 26.43 0.37
C ALA A 15 -11.85 25.76 1.48
N ILE A 16 -10.84 26.45 2.03
CA ILE A 16 -10.01 26.02 3.15
C ILE A 16 -10.87 25.88 4.42
N ASP A 17 -11.69 26.88 4.73
CA ASP A 17 -12.57 26.90 5.89
C ASP A 17 -13.61 25.78 5.83
N GLU A 18 -14.24 25.56 4.66
CA GLU A 18 -15.18 24.45 4.46
C GLU A 18 -14.52 23.07 4.49
N ALA A 19 -13.24 22.99 4.15
CA ALA A 19 -12.45 21.78 4.28
C ALA A 19 -12.06 21.49 5.75
N GLY A 20 -12.25 22.46 6.66
CA GLY A 20 -11.97 22.34 8.08
C GLY A 20 -10.50 22.52 8.45
N PHE A 21 -9.68 23.09 7.56
CA PHE A 21 -8.30 23.42 7.86
C PHE A 21 -8.23 24.67 8.74
N LYS A 22 -7.64 24.53 9.93
CA LYS A 22 -7.48 25.64 10.89
C LYS A 22 -6.10 26.26 10.81
N GLU A 23 -5.07 25.43 10.80
CA GLU A 23 -3.66 25.82 10.79
C GLU A 23 -2.93 25.06 9.69
N PRO A 24 -1.98 25.70 9.00
CA PRO A 24 -1.16 25.02 8.01
C PRO A 24 -0.23 23.99 8.67
N SER A 25 -0.03 22.86 8.01
CA SER A 25 0.96 21.88 8.42
C SER A 25 2.38 22.39 8.14
N PRO A 26 3.43 21.79 8.76
CA PRO A 26 4.82 22.25 8.55
C PRO A 26 5.27 22.28 7.09
N ILE A 27 4.81 21.32 6.26
CA ILE A 27 5.13 21.34 4.81
C ILE A 27 4.40 22.48 4.09
N GLN A 28 3.17 22.81 4.51
CA GLN A 28 2.39 23.90 3.93
C GLN A 28 2.99 25.25 4.30
N GLU A 29 3.37 25.45 5.57
CA GLU A 29 4.02 26.68 6.03
C GLU A 29 5.29 27.01 5.24
N GLN A 30 6.10 25.98 4.95
CA GLN A 30 7.37 26.17 4.27
C GLN A 30 7.19 26.24 2.73
N ALA A 31 6.30 25.45 2.14
CA ALA A 31 6.20 25.34 0.68
C ALA A 31 5.35 26.44 0.05
N ILE A 32 4.20 26.81 0.66
CA ILE A 32 3.25 27.75 0.06
C ILE A 32 3.90 29.08 -0.35
N PRO A 33 4.74 29.73 0.50
CA PRO A 33 5.36 31.00 0.13
C PRO A 33 6.25 30.88 -1.13
N PHE A 34 7.12 29.88 -1.20
CA PHE A 34 8.01 29.69 -2.35
C PHE A 34 7.24 29.40 -3.65
N VAL A 35 6.15 28.61 -3.55
CA VAL A 35 5.31 28.35 -4.73
C VAL A 35 4.60 29.62 -5.20
N LEU A 36 4.12 30.46 -4.28
CA LEU A 36 3.53 31.76 -4.61
C LEU A 36 4.53 32.69 -5.28
N ASP A 37 5.79 32.68 -4.83
CA ASP A 37 6.90 33.46 -5.41
C ASP A 37 7.37 32.92 -6.77
N GLY A 38 6.83 31.81 -7.26
CA GLY A 38 7.17 31.23 -8.56
C GLY A 38 8.44 30.38 -8.57
N ARG A 39 8.98 30.01 -7.42
CA ARG A 39 10.17 29.18 -7.31
C ARG A 39 9.86 27.69 -7.47
N ASP A 40 10.77 26.98 -8.09
CA ASP A 40 10.76 25.51 -8.09
C ASP A 40 11.08 24.99 -6.70
N ILE A 41 10.44 23.89 -6.28
CA ILE A 41 10.69 23.30 -4.97
C ILE A 41 10.90 21.79 -5.04
N VAL A 42 11.72 21.29 -4.12
CA VAL A 42 11.81 19.88 -3.76
C VAL A 42 11.33 19.72 -2.33
N GLY A 43 10.14 19.18 -2.15
CA GLY A 43 9.52 18.94 -0.84
C GLY A 43 9.72 17.50 -0.38
N GLN A 44 10.56 17.28 0.64
CA GLN A 44 10.71 15.96 1.24
C GLN A 44 9.77 15.82 2.44
N ALA A 45 8.64 15.13 2.22
CA ALA A 45 7.61 14.92 3.23
C ALA A 45 6.85 13.61 3.02
N HIS A 46 6.50 12.91 4.10
CA HIS A 46 5.74 11.67 4.05
C HIS A 46 4.28 11.88 3.60
N THR A 47 3.61 10.78 3.21
CA THR A 47 2.17 10.80 2.91
C THR A 47 1.36 11.21 4.15
N GLY A 48 0.29 11.99 3.93
CA GLY A 48 -0.58 12.45 5.02
C GLY A 48 -0.10 13.71 5.77
N THR A 49 0.98 14.35 5.32
CA THR A 49 1.46 15.63 5.88
C THR A 49 0.75 16.85 5.28
N GLY A 50 -0.16 16.66 4.32
CA GLY A 50 -0.86 17.75 3.64
C GLY A 50 -0.18 18.31 2.39
N LYS A 51 0.62 17.49 1.69
CA LYS A 51 1.34 17.86 0.45
C LYS A 51 0.40 18.40 -0.62
N THR A 52 -0.77 17.77 -0.83
CA THR A 52 -1.72 18.20 -1.86
C THR A 52 -2.14 19.65 -1.69
N ALA A 53 -2.43 20.07 -0.45
CA ALA A 53 -2.74 21.47 -0.17
C ALA A 53 -1.51 22.38 -0.28
N ALA A 54 -0.31 21.86 0.06
CA ALA A 54 0.94 22.63 -0.03
C ALA A 54 1.28 23.08 -1.46
N PHE A 55 0.98 22.25 -2.48
CA PHE A 55 1.12 22.66 -3.88
C PHE A 55 -0.19 23.15 -4.49
N GLY A 56 -1.32 22.57 -4.14
CA GLY A 56 -2.61 22.86 -4.77
C GLY A 56 -3.11 24.25 -4.48
N LEU A 57 -3.08 24.72 -3.23
CA LEU A 57 -3.58 26.03 -2.86
C LEU A 57 -2.82 27.18 -3.55
N PRO A 58 -1.48 27.24 -3.53
CA PRO A 58 -0.77 28.33 -4.20
C PRO A 58 -0.90 28.28 -5.71
N ILE A 59 -0.96 27.09 -6.33
CA ILE A 59 -1.19 26.96 -7.80
C ILE A 59 -2.58 27.45 -8.16
N LEU A 60 -3.64 27.00 -7.48
CA LEU A 60 -5.00 27.47 -7.69
C LEU A 60 -5.12 28.99 -7.47
N ASN A 61 -4.34 29.55 -6.56
CA ASN A 61 -4.26 30.99 -6.34
C ASN A 61 -3.70 31.74 -7.55
N LYS A 62 -2.75 31.16 -8.26
CA LYS A 62 -2.07 31.77 -9.42
C LYS A 62 -2.84 31.54 -10.73
N MET A 63 -3.60 30.45 -10.85
CA MET A 63 -4.35 30.09 -12.07
C MET A 63 -5.33 31.18 -12.50
N LYS A 64 -5.48 31.30 -13.82
CA LYS A 64 -6.34 32.30 -14.50
C LYS A 64 -7.75 31.78 -14.78
N GLY A 65 -7.96 30.44 -14.72
CA GLY A 65 -9.25 29.78 -14.92
C GLY A 65 -9.16 28.52 -15.78
N ASN A 66 -10.25 28.17 -16.50
CA ASN A 66 -10.31 26.98 -17.36
C ASN A 66 -10.03 27.31 -18.85
N ASN A 67 -9.15 28.24 -19.17
CA ASN A 67 -8.81 28.60 -20.55
C ASN A 67 -7.74 27.65 -21.14
N GLY A 68 -7.87 26.35 -20.89
CA GLY A 68 -6.90 25.31 -21.19
C GLY A 68 -6.22 24.77 -19.95
N VAL A 69 -5.36 23.77 -20.13
CA VAL A 69 -4.64 23.10 -19.04
C VAL A 69 -3.47 23.98 -18.59
N GLU A 70 -3.60 24.58 -17.40
CA GLU A 70 -2.55 25.40 -16.80
C GLU A 70 -1.64 24.58 -15.86
N ALA A 71 -2.16 23.49 -15.26
CA ALA A 71 -1.38 22.65 -14.34
C ALA A 71 -1.48 21.16 -14.66
N VAL A 72 -0.36 20.45 -14.47
CA VAL A 72 -0.28 18.99 -14.56
C VAL A 72 0.31 18.42 -13.28
N VAL A 73 -0.38 17.47 -12.67
CA VAL A 73 0.09 16.71 -11.51
C VAL A 73 0.32 15.26 -11.94
N ILE A 74 1.54 14.77 -11.79
CA ILE A 74 1.92 13.40 -12.12
C ILE A 74 2.05 12.61 -10.83
N VAL A 75 1.36 11.47 -10.74
CA VAL A 75 1.28 10.61 -9.56
C VAL A 75 1.45 9.14 -9.92
N PRO A 76 1.97 8.27 -9.04
CA PRO A 76 2.30 6.88 -9.36
C PRO A 76 1.10 5.99 -9.67
N THR A 77 -0.06 6.21 -9.02
CA THR A 77 -1.19 5.29 -9.07
C THR A 77 -2.49 5.96 -9.49
N ARG A 78 -3.42 5.15 -10.01
CA ARG A 78 -4.76 5.60 -10.43
C ARG A 78 -5.58 6.12 -9.26
N GLU A 79 -5.45 5.42 -8.14
CA GLU A 79 -6.15 5.73 -6.90
C GLU A 79 -5.70 7.10 -6.35
N LEU A 80 -4.38 7.36 -6.35
CA LEU A 80 -3.84 8.67 -5.96
C LEU A 80 -4.24 9.75 -6.96
N ALA A 81 -4.28 9.44 -8.26
CA ALA A 81 -4.75 10.40 -9.26
C ALA A 81 -6.20 10.85 -9.02
N MET A 82 -7.08 9.91 -8.68
CA MET A 82 -8.46 10.24 -8.30
C MET A 82 -8.51 11.08 -7.02
N GLN A 83 -7.77 10.68 -5.98
CA GLN A 83 -7.73 11.39 -4.71
C GLN A 83 -7.24 12.83 -4.85
N VAL A 84 -6.09 13.02 -5.50
CA VAL A 84 -5.50 14.35 -5.73
C VAL A 84 -6.43 15.21 -6.60
N SER A 85 -7.05 14.61 -7.63
CA SER A 85 -8.03 15.29 -8.48
C SER A 85 -9.25 15.78 -7.69
N ASP A 86 -9.81 14.92 -6.84
CA ASP A 86 -10.96 15.25 -5.98
C ASP A 86 -10.62 16.36 -4.98
N GLU A 87 -9.42 16.31 -4.40
CA GLU A 87 -8.95 17.31 -3.44
C GLU A 87 -8.72 18.67 -4.12
N LEU A 88 -8.05 18.70 -5.26
CA LEU A 88 -7.84 19.92 -6.06
C LEU A 88 -9.17 20.49 -6.57
N TYR A 89 -10.12 19.64 -6.99
CA TYR A 89 -11.46 20.08 -7.36
C TYR A 89 -12.19 20.72 -6.17
N ARG A 90 -12.12 20.13 -4.98
CA ARG A 90 -12.72 20.71 -3.76
C ARG A 90 -12.16 22.09 -3.44
N PHE A 91 -10.84 22.28 -3.55
CA PHE A 91 -10.22 23.60 -3.35
C PHE A 91 -10.56 24.59 -4.47
N GLY A 92 -10.57 24.12 -5.73
CA GLY A 92 -10.78 24.97 -6.91
C GLY A 92 -12.25 25.27 -7.26
N ARG A 93 -13.21 24.62 -6.61
CA ARG A 93 -14.64 24.67 -7.00
C ARG A 93 -15.25 26.06 -7.01
N PHE A 94 -14.90 26.91 -6.05
CA PHE A 94 -15.39 28.29 -5.99
C PHE A 94 -14.70 29.21 -7.02
N LEU A 95 -13.53 28.82 -7.53
CA LEU A 95 -12.84 29.47 -8.65
C LEU A 95 -13.35 28.97 -10.00
N GLY A 96 -14.25 27.98 -10.01
CA GLY A 96 -14.73 27.33 -11.24
C GLY A 96 -13.68 26.49 -11.95
N ILE A 97 -12.58 26.09 -11.29
CA ILE A 97 -11.50 25.29 -11.87
C ILE A 97 -11.88 23.81 -11.83
N ASN A 98 -11.89 23.18 -13.01
CA ASN A 98 -12.16 21.76 -13.18
C ASN A 98 -10.87 20.95 -13.24
N THR A 99 -10.95 19.69 -12.83
CA THR A 99 -9.85 18.73 -12.91
C THR A 99 -10.18 17.60 -13.89
N ALA A 100 -9.18 17.10 -14.63
CA ALA A 100 -9.28 15.90 -15.44
C ALA A 100 -8.35 14.82 -14.91
N THR A 101 -8.90 13.62 -14.62
CA THR A 101 -8.11 12.49 -14.14
C THR A 101 -7.75 11.57 -15.31
N VAL A 102 -6.45 11.30 -15.49
CA VAL A 102 -5.88 10.58 -16.65
C VAL A 102 -5.09 9.36 -16.20
N TYR A 103 -5.61 8.15 -16.43
CA TYR A 103 -4.96 6.90 -16.06
C TYR A 103 -5.37 5.72 -16.96
N GLY A 104 -4.58 4.65 -16.95
CA GLY A 104 -4.81 3.47 -17.77
C GLY A 104 -6.09 2.70 -17.41
N GLY A 105 -6.67 1.96 -18.37
CA GLY A 105 -7.86 1.13 -18.16
C GLY A 105 -9.20 1.82 -18.43
N GLN A 106 -9.18 3.08 -18.88
CA GLN A 106 -10.35 3.81 -19.37
C GLN A 106 -10.22 4.15 -20.86
N ALA A 107 -11.36 4.41 -21.52
CA ALA A 107 -11.40 4.78 -22.92
C ALA A 107 -10.74 6.16 -23.15
N TYR A 108 -9.91 6.28 -24.18
CA TYR A 108 -9.20 7.53 -24.54
C TYR A 108 -10.17 8.68 -24.80
N ALA A 109 -11.22 8.46 -25.59
CA ALA A 109 -12.18 9.51 -25.96
C ALA A 109 -12.83 10.18 -24.75
N ARG A 110 -13.12 9.41 -23.69
CA ARG A 110 -13.66 9.95 -22.43
C ARG A 110 -12.66 10.88 -21.73
N GLN A 111 -11.40 10.46 -21.67
CA GLN A 111 -10.36 11.25 -21.01
C GLN A 111 -10.03 12.53 -21.78
N ILE A 112 -9.95 12.46 -23.11
CA ILE A 112 -9.72 13.64 -23.96
C ILE A 112 -10.84 14.68 -23.73
N LYS A 113 -12.10 14.24 -23.72
CA LYS A 113 -13.23 15.15 -23.46
C LYS A 113 -13.19 15.79 -22.07
N LEU A 114 -12.65 15.10 -21.05
CA LEU A 114 -12.46 15.68 -19.72
C LEU A 114 -11.34 16.73 -19.74
N ILE A 115 -10.25 16.47 -20.46
CA ILE A 115 -9.11 17.39 -20.60
C ILE A 115 -9.51 18.70 -21.27
N GLU A 116 -10.36 18.65 -22.30
CA GLU A 116 -10.84 19.83 -23.03
C GLU A 116 -11.52 20.88 -22.13
N ASN A 117 -12.08 20.45 -20.99
CA ASN A 117 -12.80 21.32 -20.05
C ASN A 117 -12.08 21.49 -18.70
N ALA A 118 -10.81 21.12 -18.63
CA ALA A 118 -10.05 21.13 -17.38
C ALA A 118 -8.97 22.21 -17.37
N GLY A 119 -8.80 22.87 -16.22
CA GLY A 119 -7.63 23.70 -15.93
C GLY A 119 -6.46 22.88 -15.37
N ILE A 120 -6.76 21.72 -14.76
CA ILE A 120 -5.75 20.84 -14.13
C ILE A 120 -5.91 19.42 -14.65
N ILE A 121 -4.80 18.81 -15.07
CA ILE A 121 -4.71 17.37 -15.30
C ILE A 121 -4.03 16.71 -14.11
N VAL A 122 -4.61 15.62 -13.59
CA VAL A 122 -3.96 14.71 -12.63
C VAL A 122 -3.78 13.35 -13.31
N ALA A 123 -2.54 12.93 -13.51
CA ALA A 123 -2.24 11.81 -14.39
C ALA A 123 -1.28 10.77 -13.80
N THR A 124 -1.43 9.50 -14.26
CA THR A 124 -0.37 8.50 -14.11
C THR A 124 0.57 8.53 -15.32
N PRO A 125 1.90 8.30 -15.14
CA PRO A 125 2.90 8.51 -16.20
C PRO A 125 2.56 7.83 -17.52
N GLY A 126 2.37 6.50 -17.54
CA GLY A 126 2.20 5.74 -18.77
C GLY A 126 1.02 6.22 -19.64
N ARG A 127 -0.18 6.44 -19.06
CA ARG A 127 -1.35 6.92 -19.84
C ARG A 127 -1.17 8.37 -20.32
N PHE A 128 -0.53 9.21 -19.54
CA PHE A 128 -0.27 10.59 -19.92
C PHE A 128 0.72 10.65 -21.07
N LEU A 129 1.79 9.87 -20.99
CA LEU A 129 2.77 9.72 -22.07
C LEU A 129 2.14 9.16 -23.35
N ASP A 130 1.25 8.17 -23.26
CA ASP A 130 0.49 7.66 -24.42
C ASP A 130 -0.32 8.75 -25.14
N LEU A 131 -0.94 9.66 -24.37
CA LEU A 131 -1.71 10.75 -24.94
C LEU A 131 -0.81 11.79 -25.63
N LEU A 132 0.36 12.10 -25.04
CA LEU A 132 1.35 13.01 -25.60
C LEU A 132 1.99 12.44 -26.87
N ARG A 133 2.53 11.21 -26.81
CA ARG A 133 3.13 10.50 -27.95
C ARG A 133 2.16 10.36 -29.14
N GLY A 134 0.90 10.10 -28.83
CA GLY A 134 -0.15 9.95 -29.84
C GLY A 134 -0.65 11.26 -30.42
N GLY A 135 -0.13 12.43 -30.01
CA GLY A 135 -0.60 13.74 -30.44
C GLY A 135 -2.08 13.98 -30.14
N LYS A 136 -2.65 13.26 -29.12
CA LYS A 136 -4.07 13.34 -28.78
C LYS A 136 -4.39 14.54 -27.90
N ILE A 137 -3.39 15.13 -27.30
CA ILE A 137 -3.45 16.35 -26.51
C ILE A 137 -2.26 17.22 -26.86
N ASP A 138 -2.48 18.51 -26.97
CA ASP A 138 -1.46 19.56 -27.07
C ASP A 138 -1.70 20.53 -25.92
N ILE A 139 -0.81 20.53 -24.93
CA ILE A 139 -0.96 21.31 -23.69
C ILE A 139 0.34 22.05 -23.39
N LYS A 140 0.20 23.22 -22.82
CA LYS A 140 1.34 24.07 -22.39
C LYS A 140 1.15 24.51 -20.95
N PRO A 141 1.29 23.59 -19.98
CA PRO A 141 1.07 23.92 -18.59
C PRO A 141 2.13 24.88 -18.05
N GLU A 142 1.69 25.86 -17.27
CA GLU A 142 2.56 26.77 -16.53
C GLU A 142 3.12 26.10 -15.26
N TYR A 143 2.41 25.07 -14.74
CA TYR A 143 2.76 24.37 -13.50
C TYR A 143 2.84 22.86 -13.72
N VAL A 144 3.93 22.24 -13.27
CA VAL A 144 4.11 20.77 -13.33
C VAL A 144 4.52 20.26 -11.97
N ILE A 145 3.76 19.30 -11.44
CA ILE A 145 3.98 18.73 -10.13
C ILE A 145 4.22 17.22 -10.25
N LEU A 146 5.27 16.74 -9.61
CA LEU A 146 5.50 15.31 -9.36
C LEU A 146 5.22 15.04 -7.88
N ASP A 147 4.21 14.22 -7.58
CA ASP A 147 3.95 13.80 -6.20
C ASP A 147 4.22 12.30 -6.04
N GLU A 148 4.81 11.93 -4.90
CA GLU A 148 5.33 10.59 -4.61
C GLU A 148 6.34 10.10 -5.67
N ALA A 149 7.35 10.94 -5.95
CA ALA A 149 8.35 10.66 -7.00
C ALA A 149 9.17 9.38 -6.71
N ASP A 150 9.47 9.06 -5.46
CA ASP A 150 10.11 7.83 -5.03
C ASP A 150 9.27 6.58 -5.38
N GLU A 151 7.97 6.64 -5.20
CA GLU A 151 7.06 5.58 -5.58
C GLU A 151 7.03 5.37 -7.11
N MET A 152 7.09 6.46 -7.89
CA MET A 152 7.19 6.37 -9.34
C MET A 152 8.51 5.72 -9.78
N LEU A 153 9.61 5.96 -9.06
CA LEU A 153 10.90 5.28 -9.28
C LEU A 153 10.79 3.78 -9.02
N ASP A 154 10.21 3.39 -7.89
CA ASP A 154 10.03 1.98 -7.51
C ASP A 154 9.14 1.21 -8.50
N MET A 155 8.19 1.90 -9.13
CA MET A 155 7.33 1.35 -10.18
C MET A 155 7.97 1.34 -11.57
N GLY A 156 9.18 1.89 -11.73
CA GLY A 156 9.92 1.90 -12.98
C GLY A 156 9.53 3.02 -13.95
N PHE A 157 8.80 4.05 -13.51
CA PHE A 157 8.32 5.15 -14.38
C PHE A 157 9.35 6.26 -14.62
N LEU A 158 10.60 6.11 -14.16
CA LEU A 158 11.58 7.18 -14.25
C LEU A 158 11.83 7.66 -15.68
N ASP A 159 11.91 6.72 -16.63
CA ASP A 159 12.16 7.04 -18.02
C ASP A 159 10.90 7.62 -18.71
N ASP A 160 9.71 7.13 -18.35
CA ASP A 160 8.45 7.72 -18.81
C ASP A 160 8.34 9.19 -18.36
N ILE A 161 8.73 9.50 -17.11
CA ILE A 161 8.72 10.87 -16.59
C ILE A 161 9.67 11.76 -17.38
N LYS A 162 10.94 11.31 -17.59
CA LYS A 162 11.89 12.09 -18.38
C LYS A 162 11.37 12.40 -19.78
N GLU A 163 10.73 11.42 -20.41
CA GLU A 163 10.16 11.59 -21.74
C GLU A 163 8.94 12.54 -21.72
N ILE A 164 8.05 12.45 -20.73
CA ILE A 164 6.95 13.42 -20.56
C ILE A 164 7.49 14.85 -20.55
N PHE A 165 8.57 15.08 -19.82
CA PHE A 165 9.16 16.42 -19.71
C PHE A 165 9.71 16.96 -21.03
N THR A 166 9.99 16.10 -22.04
CA THR A 166 10.39 16.54 -23.39
C THR A 166 9.22 17.12 -24.19
N PHE A 167 7.98 16.81 -23.85
CA PHE A 167 6.77 17.36 -24.48
C PHE A 167 6.26 18.63 -23.81
N LEU A 168 6.77 18.97 -22.63
CA LEU A 168 6.29 20.11 -21.83
C LEU A 168 7.12 21.37 -22.11
N PRO A 169 6.56 22.59 -21.96
CA PRO A 169 7.30 23.84 -22.15
C PRO A 169 8.52 23.91 -21.24
N GLU A 170 9.58 24.57 -21.72
CA GLU A 170 10.76 24.85 -20.87
C GLU A 170 10.46 25.90 -19.80
N GLU A 171 9.66 26.91 -20.14
CA GLU A 171 9.21 27.93 -19.19
C GLU A 171 8.01 27.43 -18.42
N ARG A 172 8.26 26.94 -17.23
CA ARG A 172 7.26 26.44 -16.28
C ARG A 172 7.81 26.48 -14.87
N GLN A 173 6.93 26.48 -13.89
CA GLN A 173 7.28 26.19 -12.49
C GLN A 173 7.13 24.70 -12.24
N THR A 174 8.15 24.05 -11.69
CA THR A 174 8.16 22.61 -11.41
C THR A 174 8.28 22.33 -9.92
N LEU A 175 7.41 21.48 -9.39
CA LEU A 175 7.40 21.07 -7.99
C LEU A 175 7.59 19.56 -7.90
N LEU A 176 8.49 19.10 -7.01
CA LEU A 176 8.73 17.69 -6.79
C LEU A 176 8.52 17.37 -5.31
N PHE A 177 7.58 16.47 -5.03
CA PHE A 177 7.33 15.94 -3.69
C PHE A 177 7.70 14.47 -3.63
N SER A 178 8.40 14.09 -2.57
CA SER A 178 8.85 12.71 -2.34
C SER A 178 8.98 12.46 -0.83
N ALA A 179 8.73 11.24 -0.38
CA ALA A 179 9.00 10.87 1.01
C ALA A 179 10.49 10.62 1.23
N THR A 180 11.16 10.08 0.21
CA THR A 180 12.59 9.75 0.23
C THR A 180 13.32 10.41 -0.94
N MET A 181 14.64 10.58 -0.79
CA MET A 181 15.48 11.24 -1.81
C MET A 181 16.66 10.35 -2.23
N PRO A 182 16.40 9.17 -2.84
CA PRO A 182 17.46 8.34 -3.42
C PRO A 182 18.21 9.09 -4.53
N VAL A 183 19.41 8.60 -4.88
CA VAL A 183 20.28 9.25 -5.89
C VAL A 183 19.55 9.47 -7.22
N ALA A 184 18.71 8.52 -7.64
CA ALA A 184 17.95 8.62 -8.89
C ALA A 184 16.96 9.80 -8.88
N ILE A 185 16.23 10.02 -7.76
CA ILE A 185 15.32 11.16 -7.61
C ILE A 185 16.08 12.48 -7.53
N LYS A 186 17.23 12.52 -6.83
CA LYS A 186 18.10 13.72 -6.82
C LYS A 186 18.59 14.08 -8.22
N ASN A 187 18.93 13.08 -9.02
CA ASN A 187 19.36 13.29 -10.41
C ASN A 187 18.19 13.77 -11.29
N LEU A 188 17.00 13.16 -11.12
CA LEU A 188 15.80 13.61 -11.81
C LEU A 188 15.51 15.08 -11.47
N ALA A 189 15.50 15.44 -10.19
CA ALA A 189 15.28 16.81 -9.73
C ALA A 189 16.22 17.82 -10.41
N LYS A 190 17.52 17.50 -10.50
CA LYS A 190 18.50 18.35 -11.19
C LYS A 190 18.24 18.51 -12.68
N THR A 191 17.55 17.56 -13.32
CA THR A 191 17.28 17.59 -14.75
C THR A 191 16.03 18.40 -15.08
N ILE A 192 15.01 18.34 -14.21
CA ILE A 192 13.67 18.87 -14.51
C ILE A 192 13.33 20.18 -13.77
N LEU A 193 14.05 20.53 -12.70
CA LEU A 193 13.84 21.75 -11.90
C LEU A 193 14.94 22.78 -12.17
N LYS A 194 14.57 24.06 -12.03
CA LYS A 194 15.46 25.23 -12.18
C LYS A 194 15.72 25.86 -10.80
N ASP A 195 16.93 25.74 -10.28
CA ASP A 195 17.37 26.29 -8.99
C ASP A 195 16.34 26.09 -7.85
N PRO A 196 15.99 24.82 -7.52
CA PRO A 196 14.90 24.55 -6.60
C PRO A 196 15.26 24.83 -5.16
N GLU A 197 14.24 25.29 -4.39
CA GLU A 197 14.33 25.29 -2.92
C GLU A 197 14.09 23.89 -2.36
N PHE A 198 14.96 23.49 -1.43
CA PHE A 198 14.86 22.19 -0.76
C PHE A 198 14.19 22.33 0.60
N ILE A 199 12.98 21.79 0.71
CA ILE A 199 12.19 21.75 1.94
C ILE A 199 12.26 20.34 2.48
N THR A 200 12.87 20.16 3.65
CA THR A 200 13.00 18.84 4.28
C THR A 200 12.40 18.91 5.68
N LEU A 201 11.32 18.19 5.89
CA LEU A 201 10.76 18.03 7.23
C LEU A 201 11.68 17.15 8.06
N THR A 202 12.10 17.64 9.22
CA THR A 202 12.95 16.87 10.12
C THR A 202 12.17 15.72 10.77
N LYS A 203 12.89 14.67 11.23
CA LYS A 203 12.26 13.56 11.95
C LYS A 203 11.44 14.01 13.17
N LYS A 204 11.77 15.17 13.77
CA LYS A 204 11.01 15.76 14.89
C LYS A 204 9.64 16.29 14.46
N ASP A 205 9.52 16.77 13.23
CA ASP A 205 8.26 17.32 12.68
C ASP A 205 7.29 16.22 12.27
N VAL A 206 7.77 14.98 12.08
CA VAL A 206 7.02 13.82 11.58
C VAL A 206 6.65 12.83 12.70
N THR A 207 7.32 12.88 13.87
CA THR A 207 7.25 11.86 14.93
C THR A 207 6.05 11.97 15.87
N ASN A 208 4.95 12.58 15.47
CA ASN A 208 3.72 12.55 16.26
C ASN A 208 2.82 11.33 15.96
N SER A 209 3.30 10.33 15.22
CA SER A 209 2.51 9.10 15.05
C SER A 209 2.69 8.20 16.29
N LYS A 210 1.67 8.13 17.10
CA LYS A 210 1.55 7.19 18.22
C LYS A 210 1.29 5.77 17.71
N ILE A 211 2.22 5.22 16.91
CA ILE A 211 2.09 3.85 16.38
C ILE A 211 2.86 2.91 17.29
N THR A 212 2.13 2.02 17.96
CA THR A 212 2.72 0.91 18.70
C THR A 212 3.18 -0.16 17.72
N GLN A 213 4.49 -0.44 17.68
CA GLN A 213 5.10 -1.38 16.73
C GLN A 213 5.57 -2.63 17.47
N THR A 214 4.98 -3.77 17.12
CA THR A 214 5.30 -5.07 17.74
C THR A 214 5.67 -6.10 16.68
N PHE A 215 6.54 -7.05 17.02
CA PHE A 215 6.80 -8.21 16.19
C PHE A 215 6.66 -9.52 16.96
N TYR A 216 6.32 -10.58 16.23
CA TYR A 216 6.11 -11.92 16.74
C TYR A 216 6.92 -12.91 15.89
N VAL A 217 7.69 -13.79 16.54
CA VAL A 217 8.54 -14.75 15.81
C VAL A 217 7.85 -16.09 15.74
N VAL A 218 7.65 -16.59 14.51
CA VAL A 218 6.95 -17.85 14.22
C VAL A 218 7.72 -18.69 13.21
N ASP A 219 7.45 -19.97 13.15
CA ASP A 219 7.87 -20.78 12.02
C ASP A 219 6.93 -20.55 10.81
N GLU A 220 7.44 -20.74 9.59
CA GLU A 220 6.69 -20.38 8.36
C GLU A 220 5.31 -21.05 8.29
N ARG A 221 5.20 -22.28 8.80
CA ARG A 221 3.95 -23.06 8.82
C ARG A 221 2.92 -22.55 9.81
N GLU A 222 3.34 -21.76 10.79
CA GLU A 222 2.50 -21.22 11.85
C GLU A 222 1.95 -19.82 11.54
N ARG A 223 2.35 -19.21 10.38
CA ARG A 223 1.96 -17.82 10.07
C ARG A 223 0.45 -17.60 10.04
N ASP A 224 -0.30 -18.51 9.44
CA ASP A 224 -1.75 -18.41 9.35
C ASP A 224 -2.41 -18.46 10.72
N ASP A 225 -2.04 -19.47 11.51
CA ASP A 225 -2.54 -19.64 12.87
C ASP A 225 -2.16 -18.46 13.77
N ALA A 226 -0.93 -17.95 13.60
CA ALA A 226 -0.44 -16.78 14.30
C ALA A 226 -1.24 -15.52 13.93
N LEU A 227 -1.53 -15.32 12.65
CA LEU A 227 -2.34 -14.19 12.20
C LEU A 227 -3.75 -14.23 12.81
N ILE A 228 -4.45 -15.35 12.73
CA ILE A 228 -5.78 -15.53 13.32
C ILE A 228 -5.73 -15.27 14.84
N ARG A 229 -4.76 -15.87 15.54
CA ARG A 229 -4.59 -15.71 16.98
C ARG A 229 -4.37 -14.24 17.38
N LEU A 230 -3.50 -13.55 16.64
CA LEU A 230 -3.22 -12.13 16.87
C LEU A 230 -4.42 -11.26 16.52
N TYR A 231 -5.16 -11.61 15.46
CA TYR A 231 -6.36 -10.91 15.07
C TYR A 231 -7.45 -11.02 16.13
N ASP A 232 -7.73 -12.22 16.60
CA ASP A 232 -8.65 -12.49 17.71
C ASP A 232 -8.26 -11.77 19.00
N TYR A 233 -6.95 -11.76 19.32
CA TYR A 233 -6.46 -11.12 20.54
C TYR A 233 -6.48 -9.59 20.46
N LYS A 234 -6.11 -9.01 19.31
CA LYS A 234 -6.04 -7.55 19.12
C LYS A 234 -7.40 -6.92 18.90
N ASN A 235 -8.33 -7.68 18.32
CA ASN A 235 -9.70 -7.26 18.01
C ASN A 235 -9.74 -5.93 17.22
N PRO A 236 -9.11 -5.85 16.03
CA PRO A 236 -9.05 -4.63 15.26
C PRO A 236 -10.42 -4.25 14.70
N THR A 237 -10.79 -2.98 14.77
CA THR A 237 -12.04 -2.50 14.14
C THR A 237 -11.93 -2.44 12.62
N LYS A 238 -10.73 -2.15 12.11
CA LYS A 238 -10.44 -2.06 10.68
C LYS A 238 -8.95 -2.28 10.46
N SER A 239 -8.57 -3.13 9.51
CA SER A 239 -7.16 -3.48 9.33
C SER A 239 -6.75 -3.67 7.88
N ILE A 240 -5.45 -3.46 7.62
CA ILE A 240 -4.79 -3.85 6.37
C ILE A 240 -3.76 -4.92 6.70
N ILE A 241 -3.78 -6.01 5.92
CA ILE A 241 -2.80 -7.11 6.01
C ILE A 241 -1.93 -7.06 4.74
N PHE A 242 -0.63 -6.86 4.91
CA PHE A 242 0.31 -6.79 3.82
C PHE A 242 0.95 -8.14 3.53
N CYS A 243 0.80 -8.61 2.29
CA CYS A 243 1.43 -9.81 1.74
C CYS A 243 2.47 -9.46 0.68
N ARG A 244 3.45 -10.35 0.49
CA ARG A 244 4.54 -10.14 -0.48
C ARG A 244 4.11 -10.36 -1.93
N THR A 245 3.21 -11.29 -2.18
CA THR A 245 2.79 -11.68 -3.54
C THR A 245 1.28 -11.68 -3.71
N LYS A 246 0.84 -11.48 -4.97
CA LYS A 246 -0.59 -11.54 -5.33
C LYS A 246 -1.22 -12.92 -5.05
N LYS A 247 -0.50 -14.02 -5.29
CA LYS A 247 -0.97 -15.36 -4.98
C LYS A 247 -1.22 -15.56 -3.49
N GLU A 248 -0.39 -14.96 -2.67
CA GLU A 248 -0.55 -14.97 -1.22
C GLU A 248 -1.77 -14.16 -0.77
N VAL A 249 -2.03 -13.02 -1.43
CA VAL A 249 -3.24 -12.21 -1.18
C VAL A 249 -4.49 -13.03 -1.45
N ASP A 250 -4.57 -13.73 -2.59
CA ASP A 250 -5.72 -14.57 -2.96
C ASP A 250 -5.91 -15.72 -1.97
N ARG A 251 -4.81 -16.44 -1.66
CA ARG A 251 -4.83 -17.56 -0.72
C ARG A 251 -5.29 -17.11 0.66
N LEU A 252 -4.66 -16.04 1.18
CA LEU A 252 -4.94 -15.55 2.52
C LEU A 252 -6.34 -14.94 2.63
N SER A 253 -6.83 -14.28 1.59
CA SER A 253 -8.20 -13.74 1.60
C SER A 253 -9.24 -14.86 1.65
N THR A 254 -9.04 -15.93 0.87
CA THR A 254 -9.91 -17.12 0.91
C THR A 254 -9.85 -17.78 2.29
N PHE A 255 -8.66 -17.92 2.87
CA PHE A 255 -8.46 -18.47 4.19
C PHE A 255 -9.17 -17.65 5.28
N MET A 256 -8.98 -16.32 5.31
CA MET A 256 -9.62 -15.43 6.30
C MET A 256 -11.15 -15.49 6.20
N VAL A 257 -11.70 -15.51 4.98
CA VAL A 257 -13.14 -15.66 4.76
C VAL A 257 -13.64 -17.01 5.28
N SER A 258 -12.88 -18.10 5.08
CA SER A 258 -13.24 -19.43 5.62
C SER A 258 -13.23 -19.48 7.15
N GLN A 259 -12.48 -18.59 7.82
CA GLN A 259 -12.47 -18.41 9.26
C GLN A 259 -13.57 -17.46 9.77
N GLY A 260 -14.45 -16.99 8.89
CA GLY A 260 -15.58 -16.11 9.23
C GLY A 260 -15.29 -14.61 9.24
N PHE A 261 -14.11 -14.16 8.79
CA PHE A 261 -13.78 -12.75 8.73
C PHE A 261 -14.29 -12.08 7.45
N MET A 262 -14.72 -10.83 7.55
CA MET A 262 -15.08 -10.01 6.38
C MET A 262 -13.82 -9.45 5.71
N ALA A 263 -13.14 -10.30 4.94
CA ALA A 263 -11.87 -10.02 4.29
C ALA A 263 -11.99 -10.02 2.76
N LYS A 264 -11.19 -9.17 2.09
CA LYS A 264 -11.06 -9.17 0.62
C LYS A 264 -9.63 -8.85 0.21
N GLY A 265 -9.17 -9.55 -0.85
CA GLY A 265 -7.87 -9.32 -1.45
C GLY A 265 -7.86 -8.11 -2.38
N LEU A 266 -6.69 -7.43 -2.48
CA LEU A 266 -6.42 -6.34 -3.39
C LEU A 266 -5.02 -6.49 -4.00
N HIS A 267 -4.92 -6.71 -5.32
CA HIS A 267 -3.65 -6.87 -6.02
C HIS A 267 -3.74 -6.38 -7.49
N GLY A 268 -2.58 -6.30 -8.15
CA GLY A 268 -2.47 -5.68 -9.48
C GLY A 268 -3.19 -6.40 -10.63
N ASP A 269 -3.52 -7.70 -10.50
CA ASP A 269 -4.20 -8.47 -11.55
C ASP A 269 -5.72 -8.28 -11.55
N MET A 270 -6.27 -7.59 -10.54
CA MET A 270 -7.71 -7.30 -10.49
C MET A 270 -8.11 -6.27 -11.54
N GLU A 271 -9.30 -6.45 -12.11
CA GLU A 271 -9.90 -5.42 -12.96
C GLU A 271 -10.16 -4.13 -12.18
N GLN A 272 -10.04 -2.99 -12.85
CA GLN A 272 -10.19 -1.68 -12.20
C GLN A 272 -11.51 -1.54 -11.44
N ARG A 273 -12.61 -2.02 -12.05
CA ARG A 273 -13.94 -1.99 -11.42
C ARG A 273 -13.97 -2.77 -10.09
N GLN A 274 -13.37 -3.96 -10.08
CA GLN A 274 -13.30 -4.80 -8.87
C GLN A 274 -12.46 -4.14 -7.78
N ARG A 275 -11.36 -3.46 -8.16
CA ARG A 275 -10.52 -2.69 -7.22
C ARG A 275 -11.31 -1.55 -6.57
N GLU A 276 -12.00 -0.75 -7.38
CA GLU A 276 -12.84 0.37 -6.91
C GLU A 276 -13.96 -0.10 -5.99
N GLU A 277 -14.64 -1.21 -6.33
CA GLU A 277 -15.66 -1.82 -5.49
C GLU A 277 -15.09 -2.31 -4.15
N CYS A 278 -13.91 -2.95 -4.15
CA CYS A 278 -13.22 -3.41 -2.95
C CYS A 278 -12.86 -2.23 -2.03
N ILE A 279 -12.25 -1.20 -2.59
CA ILE A 279 -11.85 0.01 -1.84
C ILE A 279 -13.09 0.72 -1.27
N ARG A 280 -14.17 0.84 -2.05
CA ARG A 280 -15.43 1.43 -1.59
C ARG A 280 -16.04 0.63 -0.45
N ALA A 281 -16.09 -0.71 -0.56
CA ALA A 281 -16.59 -1.58 0.49
C ALA A 281 -15.77 -1.43 1.78
N PHE A 282 -14.45 -1.31 1.66
CA PHE A 282 -13.57 -1.08 2.79
C PHE A 282 -13.76 0.32 3.39
N LYS A 283 -13.88 1.39 2.58
CA LYS A 283 -14.15 2.75 3.08
C LYS A 283 -15.48 2.84 3.85
N THR A 284 -16.52 2.18 3.39
CA THR A 284 -17.86 2.19 4.00
C THR A 284 -18.04 1.17 5.14
N SER A 285 -16.97 0.57 5.64
CA SER A 285 -16.96 -0.43 6.72
C SER A 285 -17.84 -1.67 6.48
N LYS A 286 -18.18 -1.95 5.21
CA LYS A 286 -18.77 -3.24 4.78
C LYS A 286 -17.72 -4.35 4.70
N LEU A 287 -16.47 -4.00 4.82
CA LEU A 287 -15.30 -4.86 4.81
C LEU A 287 -14.39 -4.41 5.94
N GLU A 288 -13.95 -5.33 6.80
CA GLU A 288 -13.12 -5.03 7.96
C GLU A 288 -11.63 -5.26 7.68
N ILE A 289 -11.33 -6.20 6.79
CA ILE A 289 -9.97 -6.62 6.47
C ILE A 289 -9.68 -6.42 4.99
N LEU A 290 -8.69 -5.60 4.70
CA LEU A 290 -8.12 -5.50 3.37
C LEU A 290 -6.78 -6.24 3.32
N ILE A 291 -6.63 -7.23 2.44
CA ILE A 291 -5.38 -7.98 2.26
C ILE A 291 -4.75 -7.51 0.96
N ALA A 292 -3.53 -6.96 1.00
CA ALA A 292 -2.97 -6.30 -0.17
C ALA A 292 -1.47 -6.56 -0.35
N THR A 293 -0.99 -6.41 -1.59
CA THR A 293 0.43 -6.22 -1.88
C THR A 293 0.81 -4.75 -1.73
N ASP A 294 2.11 -4.44 -1.54
CA ASP A 294 2.60 -3.06 -1.48
C ASP A 294 2.14 -2.24 -2.67
N VAL A 295 2.36 -2.74 -3.88
CA VAL A 295 1.99 -2.06 -5.14
C VAL A 295 0.49 -1.74 -5.20
N ALA A 296 -0.35 -2.64 -4.74
CA ALA A 296 -1.80 -2.44 -4.78
C ALA A 296 -2.30 -1.52 -3.67
N ALA A 297 -1.60 -1.46 -2.54
CA ALA A 297 -1.93 -0.60 -1.41
C ALA A 297 -1.34 0.82 -1.53
N ARG A 298 -0.38 1.02 -2.44
CA ARG A 298 0.18 2.35 -2.75
C ARG A 298 -0.90 3.26 -3.33
N GLY A 299 -0.88 4.51 -2.93
CA GLY A 299 -1.86 5.50 -3.39
C GLY A 299 -3.30 5.25 -2.95
N LEU A 300 -3.57 4.25 -2.11
CA LEU A 300 -4.89 4.08 -1.53
C LEU A 300 -5.14 5.17 -0.50
N ASP A 301 -6.20 5.94 -0.72
CA ASP A 301 -6.80 6.76 0.33
C ASP A 301 -7.59 5.86 1.31
N VAL A 302 -6.87 4.94 1.90
CA VAL A 302 -7.32 4.13 3.00
C VAL A 302 -6.47 4.51 4.19
N ASN A 303 -6.91 5.57 4.81
CA ASN A 303 -6.34 6.12 6.01
C ASN A 303 -7.28 5.78 7.18
N ASP A 304 -6.75 5.79 8.38
CA ASP A 304 -7.56 5.59 9.58
C ASP A 304 -7.93 4.12 9.85
N VAL A 305 -7.02 3.19 9.52
CA VAL A 305 -7.17 1.83 10.02
C VAL A 305 -6.63 1.74 11.45
N SER A 306 -7.28 0.94 12.29
CA SER A 306 -6.82 0.72 13.68
C SER A 306 -5.52 -0.08 13.73
N HIS A 307 -5.36 -1.04 12.81
CA HIS A 307 -4.22 -1.95 12.79
C HIS A 307 -3.65 -2.16 11.39
N VAL A 308 -2.33 -2.29 11.33
CA VAL A 308 -1.59 -2.78 10.15
C VAL A 308 -0.91 -4.08 10.51
N PHE A 309 -1.13 -5.13 9.73
CA PHE A 309 -0.44 -6.41 9.88
C PHE A 309 0.54 -6.61 8.72
N ASN A 310 1.81 -6.75 9.02
CA ASN A 310 2.80 -7.24 8.07
C ASN A 310 2.82 -8.77 8.16
N TYR A 311 2.02 -9.44 7.35
CA TYR A 311 2.05 -10.90 7.23
C TYR A 311 3.42 -11.38 6.75
N HIS A 312 4.04 -10.63 5.82
CA HIS A 312 5.46 -10.70 5.50
C HIS A 312 6.11 -9.33 5.69
N LEU A 313 7.34 -9.30 6.19
CA LEU A 313 8.12 -8.08 6.19
C LEU A 313 8.38 -7.58 4.76
N PRO A 314 8.36 -6.28 4.51
CA PRO A 314 8.81 -5.70 3.25
C PRO A 314 10.34 -5.83 3.12
N PHE A 315 10.85 -5.74 1.88
CA PHE A 315 12.29 -5.87 1.62
C PHE A 315 13.11 -4.64 2.05
N ASP A 316 12.47 -3.51 2.17
CA ASP A 316 13.10 -2.22 2.50
C ASP A 316 12.35 -1.48 3.63
N SER A 317 13.04 -0.53 4.24
CA SER A 317 12.53 0.26 5.36
C SER A 317 11.50 1.32 4.93
N GLU A 318 11.56 1.77 3.69
CA GLU A 318 10.66 2.78 3.14
C GLU A 318 9.26 2.18 2.97
N SER A 319 9.17 1.01 2.33
CA SER A 319 7.92 0.24 2.25
C SER A 319 7.35 -0.07 3.64
N TYR A 320 8.20 -0.36 4.64
CA TYR A 320 7.73 -0.56 6.02
C TYR A 320 7.04 0.69 6.57
N VAL A 321 7.67 1.85 6.41
CA VAL A 321 7.10 3.15 6.86
C VAL A 321 5.80 3.46 6.13
N HIS A 322 5.74 3.24 4.82
CA HIS A 322 4.53 3.43 4.01
C HIS A 322 3.38 2.51 4.43
N ARG A 323 3.67 1.26 4.82
CA ARG A 323 2.66 0.34 5.35
C ARG A 323 2.12 0.80 6.70
N ILE A 324 2.99 1.03 7.67
CA ILE A 324 2.56 1.43 9.02
C ILE A 324 1.91 2.82 9.02
N GLY A 325 2.29 3.69 8.09
CA GLY A 325 1.67 4.99 7.89
C GLY A 325 0.20 4.93 7.43
N ARG A 326 -0.42 3.75 7.26
CA ARG A 326 -1.87 3.61 7.05
C ARG A 326 -2.65 3.70 8.37
N THR A 327 -1.99 3.58 9.51
CA THR A 327 -2.56 3.77 10.85
C THR A 327 -1.91 4.94 11.58
N GLY A 328 -2.45 5.35 12.73
CA GLY A 328 -1.86 6.39 13.59
C GLY A 328 -1.90 7.79 12.99
N ARG A 329 -2.87 8.12 12.14
CA ARG A 329 -3.01 9.43 11.50
C ARG A 329 -3.95 10.36 12.27
N ALA A 330 -3.84 11.65 12.00
CA ALA A 330 -4.69 12.71 12.59
C ALA A 330 -4.73 12.69 14.14
N GLY A 331 -3.58 12.36 14.77
CA GLY A 331 -3.46 12.32 16.23
C GLY A 331 -4.04 11.06 16.90
N LYS A 332 -4.62 10.13 16.14
CA LYS A 332 -5.10 8.84 16.65
C LYS A 332 -3.96 7.87 16.93
N GLU A 333 -4.20 6.93 17.85
CA GLU A 333 -3.26 5.83 18.09
C GLU A 333 -3.41 4.76 17.02
N GLY A 334 -2.28 4.13 16.66
CA GLY A 334 -2.23 3.05 15.68
C GLY A 334 -1.43 1.85 16.17
N VAL A 335 -1.71 0.69 15.62
CA VAL A 335 -0.97 -0.54 15.96
C VAL A 335 -0.42 -1.18 14.69
N ALA A 336 0.88 -1.44 14.70
CA ALA A 336 1.57 -2.19 13.65
C ALA A 336 2.08 -3.52 14.21
N VAL A 337 1.67 -4.60 13.59
CA VAL A 337 2.01 -5.98 13.97
C VAL A 337 2.81 -6.61 12.85
N SER A 338 4.00 -7.13 13.13
CA SER A 338 4.82 -7.83 12.15
C SER A 338 5.00 -9.30 12.54
N ILE A 339 4.62 -10.22 11.63
CA ILE A 339 4.87 -11.66 11.78
C ILE A 339 6.19 -11.96 11.09
N VAL A 340 7.17 -12.47 11.84
CA VAL A 340 8.56 -12.61 11.41
C VAL A 340 9.02 -14.04 11.60
N THR A 341 9.69 -14.62 10.60
CA THR A 341 10.39 -15.89 10.78
C THR A 341 11.83 -15.65 11.24
N PRO A 342 12.50 -16.67 11.83
CA PRO A 342 13.90 -16.55 12.20
C PRO A 342 14.82 -16.14 11.04
N HIS A 343 14.48 -16.50 9.80
CA HIS A 343 15.22 -16.10 8.59
C HIS A 343 15.06 -14.63 8.25
N GLU A 344 13.90 -14.04 8.54
CA GLU A 344 13.60 -12.63 8.29
C GLU A 344 14.14 -11.69 9.38
N PHE A 345 14.70 -12.23 10.46
CA PHE A 345 15.12 -11.44 11.61
C PHE A 345 16.21 -10.40 11.26
N ARG A 346 17.15 -10.74 10.35
CA ARG A 346 18.15 -9.79 9.86
C ARG A 346 17.52 -8.63 9.08
N MET A 347 16.44 -8.90 8.36
CA MET A 347 15.68 -7.86 7.64
C MET A 347 14.99 -6.93 8.64
N LEU A 348 14.39 -7.48 9.69
CA LEU A 348 13.80 -6.70 10.78
C LEU A 348 14.82 -5.74 11.39
N GLN A 349 16.01 -6.21 11.75
CA GLN A 349 17.07 -5.38 12.31
C GLN A 349 17.52 -4.26 11.36
N LYS A 350 17.62 -4.57 10.04
CA LYS A 350 17.94 -3.54 9.04
C LYS A 350 16.85 -2.46 8.99
N ILE A 351 15.57 -2.87 9.06
CA ILE A 351 14.43 -1.94 9.12
C ILE A 351 14.54 -1.07 10.37
N GLU A 352 14.67 -1.66 11.57
CA GLU A 352 14.82 -0.93 12.84
C GLU A 352 15.94 0.11 12.81
N LYS A 353 17.10 -0.29 12.29
CA LYS A 353 18.26 0.61 12.18
C LYS A 353 18.00 1.81 11.28
N ASN A 354 17.34 1.58 10.14
CA ASN A 354 17.06 2.64 9.16
C ASN A 354 15.97 3.59 9.63
N ILE A 355 14.90 3.07 10.28
CA ILE A 355 13.82 3.92 10.81
C ILE A 355 14.20 4.59 12.15
N GLY A 356 15.25 4.08 12.83
CA GLY A 356 15.73 4.61 14.12
C GLY A 356 14.81 4.29 15.29
N THR A 357 13.91 3.30 15.14
CA THR A 357 12.96 2.84 16.17
C THR A 357 13.08 1.35 16.36
N LYS A 358 13.14 0.90 17.61
CA LYS A 358 13.11 -0.53 17.94
C LYS A 358 11.68 -1.01 18.05
N LEU A 359 11.39 -2.16 17.46
CA LEU A 359 10.11 -2.84 17.60
C LEU A 359 10.13 -3.72 18.86
N GLU A 360 8.98 -3.82 19.51
CA GLU A 360 8.83 -4.65 20.70
C GLU A 360 8.55 -6.12 20.31
N GLY A 361 9.46 -7.04 20.68
CA GLY A 361 9.27 -8.48 20.45
C GLY A 361 8.38 -9.08 21.52
N LYS A 362 7.28 -9.73 21.11
CA LYS A 362 6.30 -10.37 22.01
C LYS A 362 6.06 -11.83 21.61
N ALA A 363 5.73 -12.66 22.59
CA ALA A 363 5.20 -13.99 22.35
C ALA A 363 3.74 -13.91 21.90
N ILE A 364 3.31 -14.84 21.05
CA ILE A 364 1.90 -14.93 20.64
C ILE A 364 1.07 -15.36 21.86
N PRO A 365 -0.05 -14.69 22.11
CA PRO A 365 -0.94 -15.07 23.21
C PRO A 365 -1.43 -16.51 23.08
N ASN A 366 -1.43 -17.27 24.18
CA ASN A 366 -2.00 -18.60 24.20
C ASN A 366 -3.54 -18.56 24.09
N ILE A 367 -4.15 -19.70 23.80
CA ILE A 367 -5.61 -19.81 23.63
C ILE A 367 -6.36 -19.30 24.87
N ASP A 368 -5.87 -19.63 26.04
CA ASP A 368 -6.55 -19.27 27.30
C ASP A 368 -6.57 -17.76 27.50
N SER A 369 -5.48 -17.07 27.18
CA SER A 369 -5.42 -15.60 27.20
C SER A 369 -6.42 -14.96 26.24
N VAL A 370 -6.59 -15.53 25.03
CA VAL A 370 -7.57 -15.03 24.07
C VAL A 370 -9.00 -15.29 24.55
N LYS A 371 -9.28 -16.48 25.07
CA LYS A 371 -10.58 -16.81 25.65
C LYS A 371 -10.95 -15.87 26.80
N LEU A 372 -10.02 -15.65 27.74
CA LEU A 372 -10.25 -14.73 28.86
C LEU A 372 -10.55 -13.32 28.39
N LYS A 373 -9.82 -12.83 27.38
CA LYS A 373 -10.07 -11.52 26.82
C LYS A 373 -11.44 -11.44 26.13
N LYS A 374 -11.81 -12.43 25.30
CA LYS A 374 -13.13 -12.49 24.65
C LYS A 374 -14.27 -12.56 25.67
N VAL A 375 -14.10 -13.31 26.75
CA VAL A 375 -15.09 -13.36 27.84
C VAL A 375 -15.24 -12.00 28.53
N ALA A 376 -14.13 -11.30 28.77
CA ALA A 376 -14.17 -9.96 29.35
C ALA A 376 -14.85 -8.95 28.43
N GLU A 377 -14.56 -8.98 27.13
CA GLU A 377 -15.21 -8.14 26.10
C GLU A 377 -16.71 -8.44 26.01
N LEU A 378 -17.09 -9.71 25.97
CA LEU A 378 -18.50 -10.14 25.97
C LEU A 378 -19.24 -9.67 27.23
N LYS A 379 -18.59 -9.76 28.39
CA LYS A 379 -19.17 -9.25 29.65
C LYS A 379 -19.45 -7.76 29.57
N ASN A 380 -18.53 -6.96 29.01
CA ASN A 380 -18.72 -5.53 28.84
C ASN A 380 -19.87 -5.24 27.86
N GLN A 381 -19.90 -5.93 26.71
CA GLN A 381 -20.98 -5.80 25.73
C GLN A 381 -22.35 -6.12 26.33
N ILE A 382 -22.45 -7.22 27.11
CA ILE A 382 -23.71 -7.56 27.80
C ILE A 382 -24.11 -6.47 28.81
N SER A 383 -23.12 -5.87 29.51
CA SER A 383 -23.39 -4.84 30.52
C SER A 383 -23.86 -3.52 29.92
N GLU A 384 -23.41 -3.21 28.69
CA GLU A 384 -23.75 -1.99 27.96
C GLU A 384 -24.97 -2.14 27.05
N GLN A 385 -25.42 -3.41 26.81
CA GLN A 385 -26.52 -3.69 25.88
C GLN A 385 -27.86 -3.27 26.48
N GLU A 386 -28.58 -2.41 25.79
CA GLU A 386 -29.97 -2.06 26.12
C GLU A 386 -30.91 -3.24 25.82
N ILE A 387 -31.85 -3.48 26.75
CA ILE A 387 -32.85 -4.52 26.59
C ILE A 387 -33.92 -4.04 25.60
N GLN A 388 -34.16 -4.81 24.56
CA GLN A 388 -35.15 -4.49 23.53
C GLN A 388 -36.45 -5.27 23.77
N ASP A 389 -37.60 -4.70 23.38
CA ASP A 389 -38.93 -5.25 23.64
C ASP A 389 -39.09 -6.68 23.08
N TYR A 390 -38.55 -6.96 21.90
CA TYR A 390 -38.64 -8.31 21.32
C TYR A 390 -37.82 -9.34 22.09
N ALA A 391 -36.73 -8.91 22.76
CA ALA A 391 -35.94 -9.80 23.60
C ALA A 391 -36.69 -10.19 24.87
N LEU A 392 -37.47 -9.26 25.43
CA LEU A 392 -38.37 -9.56 26.56
C LEU A 392 -39.44 -10.59 26.14
N ALA A 393 -40.09 -10.36 24.98
CA ALA A 393 -41.10 -11.27 24.47
C ALA A 393 -40.52 -12.70 24.24
N LEU A 394 -39.34 -12.81 23.64
CA LEU A 394 -38.68 -14.09 23.43
C LEU A 394 -38.36 -14.80 24.75
N VAL A 395 -37.87 -14.07 25.76
CA VAL A 395 -37.57 -14.66 27.06
C VAL A 395 -38.84 -15.13 27.77
N GLU A 396 -39.94 -14.38 27.69
CA GLU A 396 -41.23 -14.81 28.24
C GLU A 396 -41.76 -16.11 27.58
N GLU A 397 -41.63 -16.22 26.27
CA GLU A 397 -41.99 -17.46 25.54
C GLU A 397 -41.10 -18.65 25.97
N LEU A 398 -39.79 -18.43 26.07
CA LEU A 398 -38.84 -19.47 26.51
C LEU A 398 -39.04 -19.93 27.97
N LYS A 399 -39.63 -19.09 28.84
CA LYS A 399 -39.93 -19.41 30.24
C LYS A 399 -41.03 -20.48 30.36
N GLU A 400 -41.84 -20.69 29.34
CA GLU A 400 -42.82 -21.77 29.33
C GLU A 400 -42.17 -23.17 29.31
N GLU A 401 -40.96 -23.27 28.71
CA GLU A 401 -40.22 -24.50 28.52
C GLU A 401 -39.00 -24.66 29.45
N PHE A 402 -38.35 -23.58 29.82
CA PHE A 402 -37.06 -23.56 30.52
C PHE A 402 -37.04 -22.55 31.68
N ASP A 403 -36.30 -22.87 32.73
CA ASP A 403 -35.99 -21.89 33.76
C ASP A 403 -35.01 -20.81 33.25
N ILE A 404 -35.00 -19.63 33.87
CA ILE A 404 -34.19 -18.48 33.48
C ILE A 404 -32.70 -18.83 33.42
N SER A 405 -32.17 -19.63 34.33
CA SER A 405 -30.76 -20.00 34.33
C SER A 405 -30.41 -20.86 33.12
N THR A 406 -31.30 -21.79 32.75
CA THR A 406 -31.15 -22.63 31.56
C THR A 406 -31.21 -21.77 30.28
N ILE A 407 -32.13 -20.81 30.19
CA ILE A 407 -32.20 -19.86 29.08
C ILE A 407 -30.88 -19.07 28.98
N ALA A 408 -30.41 -18.52 30.10
CA ALA A 408 -29.13 -17.78 30.14
C ALA A 408 -27.94 -18.62 29.68
N PHE A 409 -27.83 -19.87 30.15
CA PHE A 409 -26.76 -20.77 29.74
C PHE A 409 -26.85 -21.16 28.24
N LYS A 410 -28.05 -21.40 27.70
CA LYS A 410 -28.25 -21.68 26.28
C LYS A 410 -27.86 -20.47 25.41
N LEU A 411 -28.30 -19.27 25.74
CA LEU A 411 -27.96 -18.04 25.05
C LEU A 411 -26.45 -17.73 25.14
N ALA A 412 -25.85 -17.87 26.32
CA ALA A 412 -24.40 -17.72 26.49
C ALA A 412 -23.62 -18.77 25.68
N SER A 413 -24.13 -20.02 25.59
CA SER A 413 -23.52 -21.06 24.77
C SER A 413 -23.62 -20.77 23.26
N MET A 414 -24.74 -20.24 22.79
CA MET A 414 -24.89 -19.82 21.39
C MET A 414 -23.92 -18.70 21.04
N ILE A 415 -23.80 -17.69 21.88
CA ILE A 415 -22.84 -16.58 21.70
C ILE A 415 -21.40 -17.12 21.74
N SER A 416 -21.08 -17.98 22.72
CA SER A 416 -19.74 -18.56 22.85
C SER A 416 -19.36 -19.44 21.66
N ALA A 417 -20.30 -20.17 21.07
CA ALA A 417 -20.05 -21.00 19.88
C ALA A 417 -19.61 -20.19 18.67
N SER A 418 -20.14 -18.96 18.50
CA SER A 418 -19.73 -18.04 17.43
C SER A 418 -18.37 -17.39 17.67
N THR A 419 -17.86 -17.41 18.91
CA THR A 419 -16.59 -16.78 19.32
C THR A 419 -15.49 -17.78 19.64
N PHE A 420 -15.67 -19.07 19.35
CA PHE A 420 -14.77 -20.15 19.75
C PHE A 420 -13.42 -20.07 19.04
N VAL A 421 -12.33 -19.93 19.81
CA VAL A 421 -10.95 -19.90 19.31
C VAL A 421 -10.42 -21.32 19.18
N GLN A 422 -10.05 -21.72 17.96
CA GLN A 422 -9.48 -23.04 17.64
C GLN A 422 -7.97 -22.95 17.41
N GLY A 423 -7.30 -24.11 17.41
CA GLY A 423 -5.88 -24.25 17.04
C GLY A 423 -4.99 -24.72 18.18
N ASN A 424 -3.67 -24.74 17.92
CA ASN A 424 -2.67 -25.16 18.89
C ASN A 424 -2.55 -24.17 20.05
N ASN A 425 -2.36 -24.68 21.28
CA ASN A 425 -2.26 -23.81 22.46
C ASN A 425 -1.06 -22.85 22.35
N ASN A 426 0.10 -23.35 21.95
CA ASN A 426 1.33 -22.58 21.79
C ASN A 426 1.68 -22.43 20.32
N ILE A 427 1.84 -21.21 19.87
CA ILE A 427 2.25 -20.82 18.51
C ILE A 427 3.44 -19.88 18.62
N GLY A 428 4.45 -20.08 17.78
CA GLY A 428 5.62 -19.21 17.70
C GLY A 428 6.63 -19.40 18.82
N LYS A 429 7.58 -18.49 18.88
CA LYS A 429 8.70 -18.54 19.83
C LYS A 429 8.34 -17.89 21.17
N SER A 430 8.88 -18.43 22.25
CA SER A 430 8.73 -17.85 23.60
C SER A 430 9.46 -16.52 23.73
N GLU A 431 9.10 -15.69 24.72
CA GLU A 431 9.82 -14.44 25.00
C GLU A 431 11.31 -14.66 25.27
N SER A 432 11.67 -15.76 25.94
CA SER A 432 13.06 -16.11 26.19
C SER A 432 13.82 -16.43 24.90
N ASP A 433 13.18 -17.12 23.95
CA ASP A 433 13.79 -17.43 22.66
C ASP A 433 13.92 -16.17 21.78
N ILE A 434 12.93 -15.30 21.81
CA ILE A 434 12.98 -14.01 21.12
C ILE A 434 14.14 -13.16 21.67
N LYS A 435 14.29 -13.06 23.00
CA LYS A 435 15.41 -12.35 23.64
C LYS A 435 16.76 -12.93 23.20
N ARG A 436 16.90 -14.25 23.17
CA ARG A 436 18.13 -14.92 22.69
C ARG A 436 18.40 -14.62 21.21
N LEU A 437 17.38 -14.58 20.36
CA LEU A 437 17.52 -14.21 18.94
C LEU A 437 18.02 -12.76 18.80
N VAL A 438 17.45 -11.83 19.57
CA VAL A 438 17.86 -10.42 19.59
C VAL A 438 19.31 -10.28 20.06
N GLU A 439 19.70 -10.93 21.16
CA GLU A 439 21.06 -10.88 21.70
C GLU A 439 22.09 -11.49 20.76
N ASN A 440 21.80 -12.66 20.18
CA ASN A 440 22.70 -13.30 19.23
C ASN A 440 22.91 -12.44 17.98
N ALA A 441 21.85 -11.83 17.47
CA ALA A 441 21.95 -10.97 16.31
C ALA A 441 22.77 -9.70 16.59
N SER A 442 22.69 -9.14 17.80
CA SER A 442 23.50 -7.99 18.23
C SER A 442 25.00 -8.31 18.37
N ARG A 443 25.34 -9.55 18.78
CA ARG A 443 26.74 -10.01 18.89
C ARG A 443 27.44 -10.09 17.53
N TYR A 444 26.76 -10.57 16.50
CA TYR A 444 27.31 -10.66 15.14
C TYR A 444 27.58 -9.27 14.49
N GLU A 445 26.90 -8.20 14.91
CA GLU A 445 27.21 -6.84 14.48
C GLU A 445 28.49 -6.28 15.16
N GLY A 446 28.82 -6.72 16.39
CA GLY A 446 30.01 -6.29 17.13
C GLY A 446 31.30 -6.91 16.59
N GLU A 447 31.28 -8.16 16.20
CA GLU A 447 32.46 -8.89 15.71
C GLU A 447 32.89 -8.52 14.28
N GLY A 448 31.95 -8.04 13.44
CA GLY A 448 32.24 -7.62 12.06
C GLY A 448 33.03 -6.31 11.90
N ARG A 449 33.26 -5.54 12.99
CA ARG A 449 34.01 -4.28 12.97
C ARG A 449 35.44 -4.37 13.50
N GLY A 450 35.85 -5.49 14.10
CA GLY A 450 37.13 -5.65 14.81
C GLY A 450 38.31 -6.15 13.99
N ASP A 451 38.10 -6.77 12.81
CA ASP A 451 39.17 -7.62 12.24
C ASP A 451 39.59 -7.27 10.79
N ARG A 452 39.44 -6.02 10.36
CA ARG A 452 39.96 -5.55 9.05
C ARG A 452 41.16 -4.62 9.12
N ASN A 453 41.76 -4.35 10.30
CA ASN A 453 42.85 -3.37 10.42
C ASN A 453 44.16 -3.89 11.04
N SER A 454 44.38 -5.23 11.11
CA SER A 454 45.68 -5.76 11.62
C SER A 454 46.33 -6.80 10.71
N ARG A 455 46.42 -6.51 9.41
CA ARG A 455 47.37 -7.18 8.51
C ARG A 455 47.98 -6.16 7.56
N GLY A 456 48.89 -5.36 8.12
CA GLY A 456 49.70 -4.43 7.39
C GLY A 456 51.04 -4.25 8.09
N GLY A 457 52.08 -4.95 7.65
CA GLY A 457 53.44 -4.48 7.90
C GLY A 457 54.29 -5.23 8.91
N ARG A 458 55.08 -6.21 8.45
CA ARG A 458 56.50 -6.32 8.83
C ARG A 458 57.28 -7.04 7.74
N GLY A 459 57.97 -6.24 6.96
CA GLY A 459 59.01 -6.64 6.07
C GLY A 459 60.34 -6.92 6.79
N GLY A 460 61.04 -7.84 6.26
CA GLY A 460 62.47 -7.93 6.10
C GLY A 460 63.38 -8.01 7.31
N ARG A 461 64.14 -9.07 7.44
CA ARG A 461 65.59 -9.01 7.26
C ARG A 461 66.26 -10.38 7.35
N TYR A 462 67.17 -10.62 6.44
CA TYR A 462 68.22 -11.61 6.35
C TYR A 462 68.95 -11.95 7.65
N GLY A 463 69.38 -13.21 7.80
CA GLY A 463 70.36 -13.63 8.78
C GLY A 463 70.69 -15.13 8.67
N SER A 464 71.78 -15.42 8.00
CA SER A 464 72.45 -16.73 7.89
C SER A 464 72.95 -17.24 9.24
N SER A 465 72.94 -18.53 9.53
CA SER A 465 74.13 -19.40 9.68
C SER A 465 73.87 -20.64 10.52
N ARG A 466 74.34 -21.72 9.92
CA ARG A 466 75.08 -22.87 10.49
C ARG A 466 74.59 -23.64 11.71
N GLY A 467 74.42 -24.95 11.46
CA GLY A 467 75.20 -25.95 12.23
C GLY A 467 74.38 -26.92 13.05
N GLY A 468 74.55 -28.22 12.77
CA GLY A 468 74.70 -29.22 13.79
C GLY A 468 73.63 -30.32 13.83
N ASP A 469 73.95 -31.40 13.13
CA ASP A 469 73.95 -32.81 13.56
C ASP A 469 72.95 -33.33 14.60
N SER A 470 72.20 -34.33 14.36
CA SER A 470 72.49 -35.76 14.42
C SER A 470 71.25 -36.61 14.81
N ARG A 471 71.10 -37.69 14.09
CA ARG A 471 70.61 -39.05 14.49
C ARG A 471 69.22 -39.16 15.11
N GLY A 472 68.36 -40.00 14.60
CA GLY A 472 68.40 -41.36 14.19
C GLY A 472 67.00 -41.97 14.23
N GLY A 473 66.79 -42.92 13.36
CA GLY A 473 66.08 -44.19 13.59
C GLY A 473 64.61 -44.21 13.21
N ASN A 474 64.20 -44.79 12.27
CA ASN A 474 64.20 -46.12 11.65
C ASN A 474 62.78 -46.66 11.47
N ARG A 475 62.53 -47.18 10.27
CA ARG A 475 61.58 -48.23 9.85
C ARG A 475 60.10 -47.85 9.79
N GLY A 476 59.41 -48.14 8.74
CA GLY A 476 59.57 -49.02 7.61
C GLY A 476 58.28 -49.08 6.84
N GLY A 477 58.35 -49.43 5.59
CA GLY A 477 57.29 -50.08 4.88
C GLY A 477 56.76 -49.41 3.61
N ARG A 478 57.43 -49.66 2.51
CA ARG A 478 57.00 -49.60 1.11
C ARG A 478 56.06 -50.83 0.83
N PRO A 479 55.47 -50.99 -0.38
CA PRO A 479 55.79 -50.36 -1.70
C PRO A 479 54.61 -50.19 -2.66
N SER A 480 54.93 -49.47 -3.73
CA SER A 480 54.68 -49.69 -5.19
C SER A 480 53.26 -49.52 -5.73
N GLY A 481 53.06 -48.96 -6.85
CA GLY A 481 53.75 -48.83 -8.12
C GLY A 481 53.08 -47.81 -9.00
N ASP A 482 53.85 -47.08 -9.66
CA ASP A 482 54.21 -47.06 -11.07
C ASP A 482 53.03 -46.79 -12.05
N ARG A 483 53.11 -45.87 -12.89
CA ARG A 483 53.88 -45.39 -13.99
C ARG A 483 53.16 -44.35 -14.83
N ASN A 484 53.90 -43.31 -15.17
CA ASN A 484 54.18 -42.79 -16.53
C ASN A 484 53.04 -42.14 -17.29
N SER A 485 53.19 -41.02 -17.93
CA SER A 485 54.26 -40.11 -18.36
C SER A 485 53.69 -39.20 -19.45
N ARG A 486 54.22 -37.98 -19.53
CA ARG A 486 54.35 -37.13 -20.74
C ARG A 486 53.03 -36.65 -21.36
N GLY A 487 52.82 -35.42 -21.62
CA GLY A 487 53.62 -34.30 -22.10
C GLY A 487 52.85 -33.60 -23.19
N GLY A 488 52.92 -32.31 -23.29
CA GLY A 488 52.91 -31.62 -24.58
C GLY A 488 51.68 -30.86 -24.98
N ASP A 489 51.76 -29.58 -24.73
CA ASP A 489 51.64 -28.46 -25.69
C ASP A 489 50.51 -28.37 -26.75
N ARG A 490 49.94 -27.20 -26.79
CA ARG A 490 49.57 -26.36 -27.95
C ARG A 490 48.17 -26.43 -28.58
N ASP A 491 47.54 -25.29 -28.48
CA ASP A 491 46.94 -24.49 -29.57
C ASP A 491 45.63 -24.88 -30.26
N ARG A 492 44.80 -23.84 -30.33
CA ARG A 492 43.81 -23.46 -31.37
C ARG A 492 42.44 -24.11 -31.39
N ALA A 493 41.49 -23.19 -31.21
CA ALA A 493 40.13 -23.29 -31.76
C ALA A 493 40.14 -23.52 -33.27
N PRO A 494 39.15 -24.22 -33.85
CA PRO A 494 38.15 -23.46 -34.58
C PRO A 494 36.70 -23.97 -34.48
N ARG A 495 35.81 -23.08 -34.97
CA ARG A 495 34.39 -23.19 -35.24
C ARG A 495 33.97 -24.55 -35.82
N GLY A 496 32.88 -25.10 -35.32
CA GLY A 496 32.20 -26.27 -35.87
C GLY A 496 30.70 -26.03 -35.97
N ASP A 497 30.18 -26.40 -37.12
CA ASP A 497 28.88 -26.19 -37.72
C ASP A 497 27.67 -26.76 -36.97
N ARG A 498 26.52 -26.17 -37.25
CA ARG A 498 25.17 -26.67 -36.92
C ARG A 498 24.89 -27.92 -37.78
N PRO A 499 24.23 -28.94 -37.22
CA PRO A 499 23.41 -29.84 -38.03
C PRO A 499 21.93 -29.45 -37.93
N SER A 500 21.32 -29.35 -39.11
CA SER A 500 19.90 -29.33 -39.39
C SER A 500 19.24 -30.63 -38.91
N GLY A 501 18.24 -30.51 -38.03
CA GLY A 501 17.41 -31.62 -37.59
C GLY A 501 16.04 -31.58 -38.27
N ASP A 502 15.63 -32.71 -38.77
CA ASP A 502 14.50 -32.99 -39.64
C ASP A 502 13.13 -32.63 -39.04
N ARG A 503 12.24 -32.21 -39.97
CA ARG A 503 10.80 -32.06 -39.77
C ARG A 503 10.12 -33.42 -39.59
N ALA A 504 9.43 -33.67 -38.49
CA ALA A 504 8.45 -34.73 -38.34
C ALA A 504 7.11 -34.39 -39.02
N PRO A 505 6.36 -35.35 -39.54
CA PRO A 505 5.17 -35.12 -40.37
C PRO A 505 3.92 -34.80 -39.53
N ARG A 506 3.05 -34.00 -40.15
CA ARG A 506 1.71 -33.65 -39.65
C ARG A 506 0.84 -34.90 -39.51
N GLY A 507 0.34 -35.15 -38.30
CA GLY A 507 -0.72 -36.12 -38.05
C GLY A 507 -2.09 -35.55 -38.44
N ASP A 508 -2.89 -36.39 -39.11
CA ASP A 508 -4.24 -36.13 -39.60
C ASP A 508 -5.21 -35.87 -38.46
N ARG A 509 -6.06 -34.88 -38.67
CA ARG A 509 -7.27 -34.64 -37.82
C ARG A 509 -8.39 -35.57 -38.30
N PRO A 510 -9.07 -36.32 -37.43
CA PRO A 510 -10.33 -36.94 -37.80
C PRO A 510 -11.46 -35.88 -37.82
N SER A 511 -12.20 -35.90 -38.91
CA SER A 511 -13.45 -35.19 -39.12
C SER A 511 -14.52 -35.74 -38.18
N GLY A 512 -14.96 -34.95 -37.19
CA GLY A 512 -16.10 -35.24 -36.32
C GLY A 512 -17.39 -34.70 -36.94
N ASP A 513 -18.38 -35.55 -37.00
CA ASP A 513 -19.71 -35.35 -37.60
C ASP A 513 -20.49 -34.17 -36.99
N ARG A 514 -21.15 -33.41 -37.88
CA ARG A 514 -22.17 -32.41 -37.56
C ARG A 514 -23.44 -33.09 -37.08
N ALA A 515 -23.87 -32.89 -35.85
CA ALA A 515 -25.20 -33.18 -35.39
C ALA A 515 -26.23 -32.17 -35.97
N PRO A 516 -27.49 -32.59 -36.25
CA PRO A 516 -28.49 -31.76 -36.90
C PRO A 516 -29.12 -30.73 -35.94
N ARG A 517 -29.46 -29.57 -36.51
CA ARG A 517 -30.18 -28.47 -35.84
C ARG A 517 -31.57 -28.95 -35.41
N GLY A 518 -31.83 -28.90 -34.11
CA GLY A 518 -33.17 -29.05 -33.56
C GLY A 518 -34.01 -27.79 -33.77
N ASP A 519 -35.27 -28.01 -34.21
CA ASP A 519 -36.27 -26.99 -34.46
C ASP A 519 -36.68 -26.24 -33.19
N ARG A 520 -36.84 -24.91 -33.31
CA ARG A 520 -37.44 -24.07 -32.28
C ARG A 520 -38.98 -24.17 -32.41
N PRO A 521 -39.72 -24.42 -31.35
CA PRO A 521 -41.15 -24.21 -31.38
C PRO A 521 -41.46 -22.70 -31.29
N SER A 522 -42.34 -22.27 -32.21
CA SER A 522 -42.99 -20.97 -32.23
C SER A 522 -43.93 -20.85 -31.03
N GLY A 523 -43.62 -19.98 -30.07
CA GLY A 523 -44.52 -19.64 -28.97
C GLY A 523 -45.40 -18.46 -29.33
N ASP A 524 -46.68 -18.63 -29.10
CA ASP A 524 -47.78 -17.72 -29.43
C ASP A 524 -47.68 -16.34 -28.78
N ARG A 525 -48.00 -15.33 -29.56
CA ARG A 525 -48.23 -13.93 -29.11
C ARG A 525 -49.56 -13.85 -28.37
N ALA A 526 -49.56 -13.49 -27.10
CA ALA A 526 -50.73 -13.04 -26.37
C ALA A 526 -51.14 -11.61 -26.79
N PRO A 527 -52.46 -11.28 -26.82
CA PRO A 527 -52.96 -10.03 -27.35
C PRO A 527 -52.78 -8.84 -26.37
N ARG A 528 -52.59 -7.66 -26.96
CA ARG A 528 -52.56 -6.37 -26.27
C ARG A 528 -53.92 -6.07 -25.62
N GLY A 529 -53.94 -5.89 -24.30
CA GLY A 529 -55.09 -5.35 -23.59
C GLY A 529 -55.14 -3.82 -23.73
N ASP A 530 -56.36 -3.33 -23.94
CA ASP A 530 -56.73 -1.94 -24.12
C ASP A 530 -56.48 -1.08 -22.90
N ARG A 531 -56.03 0.15 -23.14
CA ARG A 531 -55.99 1.25 -22.16
C ARG A 531 -57.38 1.87 -22.05
N PRO A 532 -57.95 2.07 -20.87
CA PRO A 532 -59.06 3.02 -20.73
C PRO A 532 -58.52 4.45 -20.59
N SER A 533 -59.09 5.31 -21.39
CA SER A 533 -59.02 6.77 -21.29
C SER A 533 -59.76 7.25 -20.05
N GLY A 534 -59.01 7.90 -19.12
CA GLY A 534 -59.55 8.52 -17.91
C GLY A 534 -59.31 10.01 -17.92
N ASP A 535 -60.35 10.66 -17.97
CA ASP A 535 -60.88 11.98 -17.85
C ASP A 535 -60.06 13.06 -17.12
N ARG A 536 -60.14 14.28 -17.66
CA ARG A 536 -59.64 15.55 -17.13
C ARG A 536 -60.50 16.01 -15.95
N GLY A 537 -59.93 16.07 -14.77
CA GLY A 537 -60.51 16.72 -13.59
C GLY A 537 -59.76 17.97 -13.21
N SER A 538 -60.44 19.06 -13.30
CA SER A 538 -60.19 20.47 -13.01
C SER A 538 -59.52 20.75 -11.66
N ARG A 539 -58.65 21.77 -11.67
CA ARG A 539 -58.15 22.50 -10.47
C ARG A 539 -59.27 23.20 -9.71
N PRO A 540 -59.11 23.39 -8.43
CA PRO A 540 -59.55 24.63 -7.79
C PRO A 540 -58.36 25.40 -7.19
N SER A 541 -58.40 26.69 -7.47
CA SER A 541 -57.73 27.81 -6.84
C SER A 541 -58.33 28.14 -5.47
N GLY A 542 -57.53 28.51 -4.54
CA GLY A 542 -57.90 29.11 -3.27
C GLY A 542 -56.68 29.19 -2.37
N ASP A 543 -56.36 30.16 -1.85
CA ASP A 543 -56.50 31.56 -1.49
C ASP A 543 -55.59 31.78 -0.27
N ARG A 544 -55.07 32.98 -0.26
CA ARG A 544 -54.17 33.50 0.78
C ARG A 544 -54.88 33.67 2.10
N SER A 545 -54.21 33.41 3.23
CA SER A 545 -54.26 34.37 4.34
C SER A 545 -53.10 34.19 5.34
N ARG A 546 -52.53 35.33 5.64
CA ARG A 546 -51.58 35.68 6.71
C ARG A 546 -52.13 35.37 8.11
N LYS A 547 -51.20 35.05 9.03
CA LYS A 547 -50.93 35.71 10.36
C LYS A 547 -49.78 34.95 11.01
N ARG A 548 -48.77 35.65 11.32
CA ARG A 548 -48.21 36.23 12.56
C ARG A 548 -48.82 35.64 13.85
N ASP A 549 -47.95 34.91 14.57
CA ASP A 549 -47.38 35.29 15.86
C ASP A 549 -46.09 34.52 16.10
#